data_efeb5d3b4f985c1f08eb199b2a3af53d
#
_entry.id   efeb5d3b4f985c1f08eb199b2a3af53d
#
_cell.length_a   1.000
_cell.length_b   1.000
_cell.length_c   1.000
_cell.angle_alpha   90.00
_cell.angle_beta   90.00
_cell.angle_gamma   90.00
#
_symmetry.space_group_name_H-M   'P 1'
#
loop_
_entity.id
_entity.type
_entity.pdbx_description
1 polymer ?
#
loop_
_entity_poly.entity_id
_entity_poly.type
_entity_poly.pdbx_seq_one_letter_code
_entity_poly.pdbx_strand_id
1 'polypeptide(L)'
;MSGRTAVFTLCPDRSRDKAAPGIWDALARTLELRDTGTQVEGFPVMEHLDAAGDRFVFIRTQVVVTTDNRRYMGALEPYFGVASLLGIVNWHEGGGAPEAIFTAHTIADSPSGQFGPVAPRLLRGMLFALEEARATAGLDRFTTWTEASHWSGTRYGQPPELLHAIPVPVLDIEIGSEPASWTDPRASEVVARALPGVFRNADAAGELVPLLCLGGLHFEPSFREAALGSGRPYGLGTGHILPNQWLVGGEYEEGDGLAMLRAAAQSIQGGIAAIVFHDNLKGPLKALGRALGEELGVPALKHQRLRNPEDFLREVRASRRFKSLN
;
A
#
# COMPACT_ATOMS: atom_id res chain seq x y z
N MET A 1 7.33 -25.83 -2.19
CA MET A 1 7.76 -24.47 -1.81
C MET A 1 7.10 -24.18 -0.48
N SER A 2 7.79 -23.61 0.50
CA SER A 2 7.15 -23.15 1.75
C SER A 2 6.20 -22.00 1.39
N GLY A 3 4.97 -22.02 1.92
CA GLY A 3 3.99 -20.95 1.70
C GLY A 3 4.50 -19.61 2.22
N ARG A 4 4.02 -18.51 1.64
CA ARG A 4 4.30 -17.14 2.08
C ARG A 4 3.47 -16.81 3.33
N THR A 5 3.87 -15.80 4.07
CA THR A 5 3.12 -15.34 5.25
C THR A 5 2.74 -13.87 5.09
N ALA A 6 1.46 -13.55 5.28
CA ALA A 6 0.98 -12.18 5.50
C ALA A 6 0.46 -12.05 6.93
N VAL A 7 0.77 -10.93 7.59
CA VAL A 7 0.32 -10.64 8.95
C VAL A 7 -0.57 -9.40 8.90
N PHE A 8 -1.78 -9.50 9.42
CA PHE A 8 -2.74 -8.41 9.46
C PHE A 8 -3.05 -8.02 10.91
N THR A 9 -3.03 -6.72 11.19
CA THR A 9 -3.39 -6.17 12.50
C THR A 9 -4.73 -5.48 12.42
N LEU A 10 -5.58 -5.67 13.44
CA LEU A 10 -6.92 -5.11 13.53
C LEU A 10 -7.22 -4.66 14.96
N CYS A 11 -7.78 -3.46 15.12
CA CYS A 11 -8.26 -2.98 16.43
C CYS A 11 -9.76 -3.29 16.59
N PRO A 12 -10.18 -4.21 17.48
CA PRO A 12 -11.58 -4.58 17.64
C PRO A 12 -12.41 -3.58 18.47
N ASP A 13 -11.80 -2.51 18.99
CA ASP A 13 -12.48 -1.49 19.78
C ASP A 13 -13.14 -0.44 18.88
N ARG A 14 -14.47 -0.42 18.81
CA ARG A 14 -15.27 0.52 18.00
C ARG A 14 -15.07 1.99 18.38
N SER A 15 -14.56 2.30 19.57
CA SER A 15 -14.23 3.66 19.95
C SER A 15 -12.94 4.15 19.32
N ARG A 16 -12.07 3.23 18.88
CA ARG A 16 -10.74 3.47 18.35
C ARG A 16 -10.63 3.20 16.86
N ASP A 17 -11.42 2.25 16.35
CA ASP A 17 -11.47 1.88 14.95
C ASP A 17 -12.93 1.68 14.53
N LYS A 18 -13.32 2.30 13.42
CA LYS A 18 -14.70 2.28 12.94
C LYS A 18 -15.01 1.08 12.06
N ALA A 19 -14.02 0.53 11.35
CA ALA A 19 -14.19 -0.53 10.36
C ALA A 19 -13.66 -1.89 10.85
N ALA A 20 -12.48 -1.94 11.49
CA ALA A 20 -11.83 -3.19 11.86
C ALA A 20 -12.69 -4.15 12.72
N PRO A 21 -13.54 -3.69 13.65
CA PRO A 21 -14.44 -4.60 14.37
C PRO A 21 -15.39 -5.39 13.47
N GLY A 22 -15.98 -4.71 12.45
CA GLY A 22 -16.84 -5.37 11.46
C GLY A 22 -16.09 -6.34 10.57
N ILE A 23 -14.86 -5.97 10.19
CA ILE A 23 -13.96 -6.81 9.39
C ILE A 23 -13.57 -8.06 10.18
N TRP A 24 -13.24 -7.93 11.47
CA TRP A 24 -12.95 -9.07 12.32
C TRP A 24 -14.11 -10.04 12.42
N ASP A 25 -15.34 -9.53 12.64
CA ASP A 25 -16.55 -10.35 12.69
C ASP A 25 -16.80 -11.06 11.35
N ALA A 26 -16.48 -10.41 10.22
CA ALA A 26 -16.59 -11.01 8.90
C ALA A 26 -15.52 -12.09 8.67
N LEU A 27 -14.27 -11.87 9.07
CA LEU A 27 -13.18 -12.87 9.00
C LEU A 27 -13.57 -14.15 9.74
N ALA A 28 -14.09 -14.03 10.96
CA ALA A 28 -14.51 -15.16 11.78
C ALA A 28 -15.67 -15.97 11.15
N ARG A 29 -16.49 -15.33 10.30
CA ARG A 29 -17.59 -16.00 9.60
C ARG A 29 -17.18 -16.60 8.24
N THR A 30 -16.19 -16.02 7.59
CA THR A 30 -15.85 -16.33 6.18
C THR A 30 -14.62 -17.22 6.02
N LEU A 31 -13.74 -17.25 7.03
CA LEU A 31 -12.52 -18.04 7.00
C LEU A 31 -12.51 -19.11 8.08
N GLU A 32 -11.88 -20.23 7.80
CA GLU A 32 -11.50 -21.21 8.82
C GLU A 32 -10.28 -20.66 9.58
N LEU A 33 -10.54 -20.00 10.73
CA LEU A 33 -9.51 -19.47 11.59
C LEU A 33 -9.10 -20.50 12.64
N ARG A 34 -7.78 -20.65 12.83
CA ARG A 34 -7.17 -21.52 13.85
C ARG A 34 -6.42 -20.67 14.85
N ASP A 35 -6.51 -21.02 16.13
CA ASP A 35 -5.71 -20.41 17.17
C ASP A 35 -4.26 -20.89 17.07
N THR A 36 -3.31 -19.97 17.02
CA THR A 36 -1.88 -20.30 16.98
C THR A 36 -1.30 -20.73 18.34
N GLY A 37 -2.08 -20.61 19.41
CA GLY A 37 -1.63 -20.80 20.78
C GLY A 37 -0.85 -19.61 21.36
N THR A 38 -0.70 -18.51 20.60
CA THR A 38 -0.04 -17.28 21.07
C THR A 38 -1.07 -16.17 21.31
N GLN A 39 -0.71 -15.17 22.13
CA GLN A 39 -1.58 -14.05 22.43
C GLN A 39 -0.82 -12.73 22.31
N VAL A 40 -1.56 -11.70 21.88
CA VAL A 40 -1.13 -10.30 21.89
C VAL A 40 -2.17 -9.51 22.69
N GLU A 41 -1.75 -8.84 23.75
CA GLU A 41 -2.63 -8.04 24.64
C GLU A 41 -3.88 -8.78 25.15
N GLY A 42 -3.76 -10.09 25.38
CA GLY A 42 -4.87 -10.95 25.84
C GLY A 42 -5.78 -11.45 24.71
N PHE A 43 -5.56 -11.03 23.48
CA PHE A 43 -6.25 -11.57 22.31
C PHE A 43 -5.49 -12.74 21.73
N PRO A 44 -6.13 -13.90 21.44
CA PRO A 44 -5.48 -14.98 20.72
C PRO A 44 -5.11 -14.53 19.29
N VAL A 45 -3.92 -14.91 18.86
CA VAL A 45 -3.48 -14.74 17.46
C VAL A 45 -4.09 -15.86 16.64
N MET A 46 -4.81 -15.49 15.60
CA MET A 46 -5.49 -16.43 14.71
C MET A 46 -4.76 -16.55 13.38
N GLU A 47 -4.88 -17.69 12.71
CA GLU A 47 -4.34 -17.90 11.38
C GLU A 47 -5.32 -18.60 10.45
N HIS A 48 -5.13 -18.37 9.17
CA HIS A 48 -5.76 -19.11 8.07
C HIS A 48 -4.69 -19.61 7.12
N LEU A 49 -4.84 -20.83 6.64
CA LEU A 49 -4.02 -21.40 5.58
C LEU A 49 -4.88 -21.57 4.33
N ASP A 50 -4.46 -21.04 3.21
CA ASP A 50 -5.17 -21.26 1.95
C ASP A 50 -4.77 -22.59 1.28
N ALA A 51 -5.43 -22.92 0.16
CA ALA A 51 -5.18 -24.13 -0.58
C ALA A 51 -3.78 -24.19 -1.25
N ALA A 52 -3.11 -23.04 -1.41
CA ALA A 52 -1.74 -22.94 -1.93
C ALA A 52 -0.68 -23.12 -0.82
N GLY A 53 -1.10 -23.17 0.44
CA GLY A 53 -0.24 -23.25 1.62
C GLY A 53 0.29 -21.89 2.06
N ASP A 54 -0.23 -20.79 1.53
CA ASP A 54 0.06 -19.45 2.02
C ASP A 54 -0.66 -19.23 3.37
N ARG A 55 0.04 -18.56 4.30
CA ARG A 55 -0.39 -18.34 5.68
C ARG A 55 -0.80 -16.91 5.91
N PHE A 56 -1.96 -16.70 6.51
CA PHE A 56 -2.52 -15.39 6.86
C PHE A 56 -2.72 -15.33 8.37
N VAL A 57 -1.94 -14.49 9.03
CA VAL A 57 -1.96 -14.32 10.49
C VAL A 57 -2.74 -13.06 10.83
N PHE A 58 -3.66 -13.14 11.79
CA PHE A 58 -4.50 -12.03 12.23
C PHE A 58 -4.22 -11.73 13.71
N ILE A 59 -3.73 -10.54 13.98
CA ILE A 59 -3.37 -10.04 15.30
C ILE A 59 -4.35 -8.94 15.68
N ARG A 60 -5.07 -9.13 16.77
CA ARG A 60 -5.90 -8.08 17.36
C ARG A 60 -5.08 -7.23 18.30
N THR A 61 -5.27 -5.90 18.23
CA THR A 61 -4.54 -4.90 19.00
C THR A 61 -5.52 -3.98 19.72
N GLN A 62 -5.16 -3.42 20.88
CA GLN A 62 -6.03 -2.51 21.63
C GLN A 62 -6.18 -1.13 20.97
N VAL A 63 -5.20 -0.73 20.13
CA VAL A 63 -5.25 0.49 19.31
C VAL A 63 -4.76 0.16 17.91
N VAL A 64 -5.08 1.00 16.93
CA VAL A 64 -4.51 0.86 15.59
C VAL A 64 -2.99 0.99 15.68
N VAL A 65 -2.26 0.08 15.03
CA VAL A 65 -0.78 -0.02 15.17
C VAL A 65 -0.08 1.29 14.82
N THR A 66 -0.55 2.01 13.80
CA THR A 66 0.03 3.30 13.41
C THR A 66 -0.05 4.37 14.50
N THR A 67 -0.98 4.26 15.45
CA THR A 67 -1.09 5.22 16.56
C THR A 67 -0.06 4.98 17.66
N ASP A 68 0.46 3.74 17.78
CA ASP A 68 1.48 3.38 18.76
C ASP A 68 2.37 2.21 18.27
N ASN A 69 3.15 2.45 17.25
CA ASN A 69 4.04 1.44 16.67
C ASN A 69 4.98 0.79 17.69
N ARG A 70 5.54 1.60 18.61
CA ARG A 70 6.50 1.07 19.61
C ARG A 70 5.90 -0.03 20.47
N ARG A 71 4.63 0.11 20.82
CA ARG A 71 3.90 -0.87 21.65
C ARG A 71 3.84 -2.25 21.01
N TYR A 72 3.69 -2.28 19.69
CA TYR A 72 3.47 -3.53 18.94
C TYR A 72 4.72 -4.13 18.31
N MET A 73 5.87 -3.43 18.35
CA MET A 73 7.10 -3.95 17.76
C MET A 73 7.49 -5.34 18.31
N GLY A 74 7.43 -5.52 19.63
CA GLY A 74 7.71 -6.83 20.25
C GLY A 74 6.76 -7.95 19.84
N ALA A 75 5.49 -7.63 19.53
CA ALA A 75 4.51 -8.60 19.06
C ALA A 75 4.67 -8.92 17.57
N LEU A 76 5.20 -7.98 16.76
CA LEU A 76 5.43 -8.13 15.34
C LEU A 76 6.80 -8.73 15.00
N GLU A 77 7.79 -8.49 15.84
CA GLU A 77 9.19 -8.97 15.63
C GLU A 77 9.31 -10.46 15.27
N PRO A 78 8.55 -11.39 15.90
CA PRO A 78 8.61 -12.81 15.54
C PRO A 78 8.26 -13.12 14.08
N TYR A 79 7.58 -12.20 13.40
CA TYR A 79 7.17 -12.36 12.02
C TYR A 79 8.12 -11.71 11.00
N PHE A 80 9.04 -10.82 11.41
CA PHE A 80 9.89 -10.07 10.49
C PHE A 80 10.78 -10.93 9.59
N GLY A 81 11.19 -12.12 10.09
CA GLY A 81 12.01 -13.06 9.30
C GLY A 81 11.21 -13.93 8.33
N VAL A 82 9.88 -13.98 8.45
CA VAL A 82 9.03 -14.92 7.70
C VAL A 82 7.89 -14.24 6.95
N ALA A 83 7.47 -13.05 7.37
CA ALA A 83 6.40 -12.32 6.71
C ALA A 83 6.88 -11.73 5.38
N SER A 84 6.08 -11.90 4.34
CA SER A 84 6.22 -11.20 3.07
C SER A 84 5.52 -9.85 3.10
N LEU A 85 4.55 -9.68 4.00
CA LEU A 85 3.67 -8.52 4.11
C LEU A 85 3.18 -8.33 5.54
N LEU A 86 3.17 -7.08 6.01
CA LEU A 86 2.34 -6.63 7.12
C LEU A 86 1.21 -5.75 6.60
N GLY A 87 -0.02 -6.00 7.03
CA GLY A 87 -1.19 -5.18 6.71
C GLY A 87 -1.77 -4.57 7.98
N ILE A 88 -2.03 -3.27 7.96
CA ILE A 88 -2.76 -2.57 9.01
C ILE A 88 -4.18 -2.37 8.46
N VAL A 89 -5.17 -2.99 9.10
CA VAL A 89 -6.54 -2.97 8.62
C VAL A 89 -7.35 -2.04 9.51
N ASN A 90 -7.89 -0.98 8.91
CA ASN A 90 -8.57 0.07 9.67
C ASN A 90 -9.57 0.87 8.79
N TRP A 91 -9.93 2.08 9.20
CA TRP A 91 -10.85 2.97 8.49
C TRP A 91 -10.11 4.17 7.91
N HIS A 92 -10.52 4.63 6.73
CA HIS A 92 -10.08 5.90 6.16
C HIS A 92 -10.99 7.04 6.65
N GLU A 93 -10.38 8.11 7.13
CA GLU A 93 -11.05 9.36 7.50
C GLU A 93 -10.23 10.54 6.98
N GLY A 94 -10.78 11.30 6.03
CA GLY A 94 -10.08 12.44 5.48
C GLY A 94 -10.88 13.20 4.44
N GLY A 95 -10.58 14.50 4.30
CA GLY A 95 -11.22 15.34 3.27
C GLY A 95 -10.73 15.02 1.87
N GLY A 96 -11.63 15.14 0.87
CA GLY A 96 -11.29 14.96 -0.55
C GLY A 96 -11.27 13.51 -1.03
N ALA A 97 -11.58 12.53 -0.15
CA ALA A 97 -11.79 11.15 -0.55
C ALA A 97 -13.21 10.92 -1.08
N PRO A 98 -13.43 9.94 -1.98
CA PRO A 98 -14.79 9.47 -2.29
C PRO A 98 -15.45 8.87 -1.05
N GLU A 99 -16.78 8.97 -0.95
CA GLU A 99 -17.54 8.58 0.25
C GLU A 99 -17.48 7.07 0.55
N ALA A 100 -17.49 6.25 -0.49
CA ALA A 100 -17.49 4.79 -0.36
C ALA A 100 -16.31 4.19 -1.12
N ILE A 101 -15.25 3.83 -0.37
CA ILE A 101 -14.02 3.30 -0.94
C ILE A 101 -13.49 2.09 -0.18
N PHE A 102 -12.78 1.26 -0.92
CA PHE A 102 -11.72 0.40 -0.41
C PHE A 102 -10.40 0.95 -0.87
N THR A 103 -9.45 1.12 0.02
CA THR A 103 -8.13 1.60 -0.36
C THR A 103 -7.03 0.75 0.26
N ALA A 104 -5.89 0.72 -0.43
CA ALA A 104 -4.64 0.24 0.11
C ALA A 104 -3.51 1.15 -0.36
N HIS A 105 -2.62 1.48 0.57
CA HIS A 105 -1.46 2.32 0.29
C HIS A 105 -0.23 1.87 1.08
N THR A 106 0.91 2.39 0.70
CA THR A 106 2.19 2.19 1.37
C THR A 106 2.40 3.25 2.43
N ILE A 107 3.16 2.91 3.48
CA ILE A 107 3.41 3.84 4.58
C ILE A 107 4.63 4.71 4.31
N ALA A 108 4.50 6.02 4.56
CA ALA A 108 5.56 7.01 4.44
C ALA A 108 5.22 8.26 5.25
N ASP A 109 6.25 8.95 5.73
CA ASP A 109 6.15 10.35 6.16
C ASP A 109 6.90 11.21 5.14
N SER A 110 6.21 11.48 4.02
CA SER A 110 6.80 12.17 2.87
C SER A 110 7.41 13.52 3.22
N PRO A 111 6.81 14.38 4.10
CA PRO A 111 7.40 15.65 4.48
C PRO A 111 8.76 15.53 5.16
N SER A 112 9.00 14.47 5.93
CA SER A 112 10.31 14.23 6.57
C SER A 112 11.26 13.35 5.74
N GLY A 113 10.81 12.87 4.57
CA GLY A 113 11.62 11.98 3.72
C GLY A 113 11.81 10.58 4.28
N GLN A 114 10.92 10.12 5.18
CA GLN A 114 10.97 8.79 5.77
C GLN A 114 9.98 7.84 5.09
N PHE A 115 10.47 6.69 4.63
CA PHE A 115 9.70 5.75 3.82
C PHE A 115 9.80 4.34 4.38
N GLY A 116 8.65 3.69 4.58
CA GLY A 116 8.60 2.27 4.93
C GLY A 116 8.93 1.38 3.71
N PRO A 117 9.33 0.13 3.94
CA PRO A 117 9.57 -0.84 2.86
C PRO A 117 8.30 -1.09 2.04
N VAL A 118 8.44 -1.18 0.72
CA VAL A 118 7.34 -1.38 -0.22
C VAL A 118 7.61 -2.55 -1.14
N ALA A 119 6.60 -3.41 -1.33
CA ALA A 119 6.55 -4.40 -2.40
C ALA A 119 5.41 -4.05 -3.38
N PRO A 120 5.70 -3.39 -4.53
CA PRO A 120 4.67 -2.96 -5.47
C PRO A 120 3.77 -4.10 -5.97
N ARG A 121 4.31 -5.31 -6.06
CA ARG A 121 3.55 -6.51 -6.42
C ARG A 121 2.49 -6.85 -5.38
N LEU A 122 2.79 -6.72 -4.10
CA LEU A 122 1.86 -7.01 -3.02
C LEU A 122 0.79 -5.92 -2.87
N LEU A 123 1.16 -4.63 -3.03
CA LEU A 123 0.17 -3.55 -3.09
C LEU A 123 -0.81 -3.78 -4.24
N ARG A 124 -0.30 -4.06 -5.45
CA ARG A 124 -1.17 -4.39 -6.59
C ARG A 124 -2.03 -5.61 -6.30
N GLY A 125 -1.46 -6.68 -5.73
CA GLY A 125 -2.19 -7.88 -5.34
C GLY A 125 -3.34 -7.59 -4.40
N MET A 126 -3.13 -6.74 -3.38
CA MET A 126 -4.18 -6.33 -2.44
C MET A 126 -5.27 -5.50 -3.13
N LEU A 127 -4.90 -4.53 -3.98
CA LEU A 127 -5.87 -3.71 -4.72
C LEU A 127 -6.76 -4.58 -5.62
N PHE A 128 -6.18 -5.55 -6.32
CA PHE A 128 -6.96 -6.48 -7.15
C PHE A 128 -7.81 -7.44 -6.33
N ALA A 129 -7.33 -7.89 -5.17
CA ALA A 129 -8.12 -8.72 -4.27
C ALA A 129 -9.34 -7.96 -3.72
N LEU A 130 -9.17 -6.67 -3.36
CA LEU A 130 -10.27 -5.80 -2.95
C LEU A 130 -11.29 -5.59 -4.08
N GLU A 131 -10.81 -5.29 -5.29
CA GLU A 131 -11.68 -5.07 -6.45
C GLU A 131 -12.43 -6.34 -6.86
N GLU A 132 -11.78 -7.50 -6.87
CA GLU A 132 -12.40 -8.79 -7.14
C GLU A 132 -13.50 -9.13 -6.14
N ALA A 133 -13.21 -8.95 -4.83
CA ALA A 133 -14.18 -9.19 -3.77
C ALA A 133 -15.35 -8.22 -3.83
N ARG A 134 -15.09 -6.92 -4.11
CA ARG A 134 -16.11 -5.88 -4.32
C ARG A 134 -17.05 -6.25 -5.47
N ALA A 135 -16.46 -6.59 -6.63
CA ALA A 135 -17.23 -6.95 -7.82
C ALA A 135 -18.06 -8.23 -7.59
N THR A 136 -17.47 -9.24 -6.96
CA THR A 136 -18.17 -10.49 -6.61
C THR A 136 -19.34 -10.25 -5.66
N ALA A 137 -19.18 -9.31 -4.71
CA ALA A 137 -20.26 -8.94 -3.79
C ALA A 137 -21.34 -8.06 -4.44
N GLY A 138 -21.14 -7.56 -5.68
CA GLY A 138 -22.04 -6.61 -6.33
C GLY A 138 -22.17 -5.31 -5.51
N LEU A 139 -21.08 -4.82 -4.94
CA LEU A 139 -21.06 -3.63 -4.08
C LEU A 139 -20.70 -2.39 -4.90
N ASP A 140 -21.55 -2.04 -5.87
CA ASP A 140 -21.26 -1.04 -6.91
C ASP A 140 -21.17 0.40 -6.41
N ARG A 141 -21.71 0.71 -5.23
CA ARG A 141 -21.54 2.04 -4.63
C ARG A 141 -20.11 2.28 -4.12
N PHE A 142 -19.35 1.23 -3.87
CA PHE A 142 -17.93 1.32 -3.50
C PHE A 142 -17.03 1.30 -4.71
N THR A 143 -15.90 1.98 -4.59
CA THR A 143 -14.82 1.95 -5.58
C THR A 143 -13.50 1.60 -4.92
N THR A 144 -12.64 0.86 -5.61
CA THR A 144 -11.29 0.53 -5.11
C THR A 144 -10.30 1.61 -5.54
N TRP A 145 -9.45 2.05 -4.61
CA TRP A 145 -8.45 3.09 -4.82
C TRP A 145 -7.07 2.66 -4.32
N THR A 146 -6.03 3.18 -4.95
CA THR A 146 -4.74 3.41 -4.31
C THR A 146 -4.65 4.88 -3.96
N GLU A 147 -4.02 5.20 -2.85
CA GLU A 147 -3.86 6.57 -2.41
C GLU A 147 -2.40 6.95 -2.17
N ALA A 148 -2.17 8.22 -1.86
CA ALA A 148 -0.85 8.73 -1.56
C ALA A 148 -0.24 7.99 -0.36
N SER A 149 1.07 7.71 -0.47
CA SER A 149 1.81 7.05 0.62
C SER A 149 1.89 7.95 1.83
N HIS A 150 1.30 7.54 2.94
CA HIS A 150 1.34 8.31 4.17
C HIS A 150 1.38 7.41 5.41
N TRP A 151 1.61 8.03 6.55
CA TRP A 151 1.59 7.38 7.85
C TRP A 151 1.00 8.33 8.90
N SER A 152 -0.07 7.90 9.51
CA SER A 152 -0.77 8.72 10.51
C SER A 152 -0.04 8.80 11.86
N GLY A 153 1.00 7.99 12.08
CA GLY A 153 1.72 7.93 13.36
C GLY A 153 2.28 9.26 13.83
N THR A 154 2.74 10.13 12.93
CA THR A 154 3.22 11.48 13.29
C THR A 154 2.15 12.35 13.94
N ARG A 155 0.87 12.18 13.56
CA ARG A 155 -0.25 12.88 14.20
C ARG A 155 -0.46 12.44 15.66
N TYR A 156 0.04 11.23 16.01
CA TYR A 156 0.00 10.68 17.36
C TYR A 156 1.34 10.81 18.09
N GLY A 157 2.23 11.67 17.60
CA GLY A 157 3.54 11.94 18.23
C GLY A 157 4.56 10.82 18.04
N GLN A 158 4.34 9.90 17.12
CA GLN A 158 5.33 8.88 16.78
C GLN A 158 6.43 9.48 15.90
N PRO A 159 7.72 9.26 16.20
CA PRO A 159 8.80 9.74 15.36
C PRO A 159 8.83 8.99 14.03
N PRO A 160 8.98 9.69 12.88
CA PRO A 160 8.89 9.06 11.55
C PRO A 160 9.98 8.01 11.29
N GLU A 161 11.09 8.04 12.02
CA GLU A 161 12.17 7.05 11.95
C GLU A 161 11.69 5.63 12.31
N LEU A 162 10.57 5.50 13.03
CA LEU A 162 9.96 4.20 13.33
C LEU A 162 9.50 3.45 12.08
N LEU A 163 9.33 4.12 10.96
CA LEU A 163 9.03 3.47 9.67
C LEU A 163 10.11 2.47 9.26
N HIS A 164 11.36 2.71 9.64
CA HIS A 164 12.50 1.81 9.37
C HIS A 164 12.61 0.65 10.35
N ALA A 165 11.88 0.68 11.46
CA ALA A 165 11.91 -0.38 12.45
C ALA A 165 11.20 -1.66 11.98
N ILE A 166 10.34 -1.56 10.96
CA ILE A 166 9.64 -2.68 10.34
C ILE A 166 10.37 -3.04 9.05
N PRO A 167 11.10 -4.17 8.98
CA PRO A 167 11.96 -4.50 7.83
C PRO A 167 11.21 -5.19 6.67
N VAL A 168 9.90 -5.35 6.77
CA VAL A 168 9.04 -5.99 5.77
C VAL A 168 8.05 -4.99 5.18
N PRO A 169 7.57 -5.20 3.94
CA PRO A 169 6.59 -4.31 3.34
C PRO A 169 5.34 -4.16 4.20
N VAL A 170 4.86 -2.93 4.33
CA VAL A 170 3.64 -2.59 5.07
C VAL A 170 2.63 -1.95 4.15
N LEU A 171 1.38 -2.41 4.23
CA LEU A 171 0.23 -1.77 3.61
C LEU A 171 -0.75 -1.30 4.68
N ASP A 172 -1.27 -0.10 4.52
CA ASP A 172 -2.48 0.34 5.19
C ASP A 172 -3.67 -0.03 4.30
N ILE A 173 -4.70 -0.67 4.86
CA ILE A 173 -5.84 -1.24 4.14
C ILE A 173 -7.11 -0.73 4.81
N GLU A 174 -7.92 0.02 4.08
CA GLU A 174 -8.96 0.82 4.71
C GLU A 174 -10.32 0.73 4.02
N ILE A 175 -11.37 0.88 4.83
CA ILE A 175 -12.72 1.20 4.35
C ILE A 175 -12.97 2.68 4.63
N GLY A 176 -13.40 3.45 3.66
CA GLY A 176 -13.66 4.87 3.80
C GLY A 176 -14.89 5.34 3.04
N SER A 177 -15.23 6.60 3.16
CA SER A 177 -14.61 7.63 4.03
C SER A 177 -15.66 8.28 4.93
N GLU A 178 -16.80 7.61 5.08
CA GLU A 178 -17.97 8.10 5.83
C GLU A 178 -18.51 7.02 6.80
N PRO A 179 -19.26 7.40 7.84
CA PRO A 179 -19.80 6.47 8.83
C PRO A 179 -20.62 5.31 8.25
N ALA A 180 -21.40 5.58 7.20
CA ALA A 180 -22.19 4.56 6.51
C ALA A 180 -21.32 3.53 5.78
N SER A 181 -20.12 3.91 5.34
CA SER A 181 -19.16 3.02 4.68
C SER A 181 -18.39 2.19 5.70
N TRP A 182 -17.92 2.80 6.79
CA TRP A 182 -17.14 2.12 7.83
C TRP A 182 -17.90 0.98 8.52
N THR A 183 -19.23 1.15 8.67
CA THR A 183 -20.08 0.19 9.39
C THR A 183 -20.90 -0.71 8.46
N ASP A 184 -20.70 -0.64 7.15
CA ASP A 184 -21.39 -1.51 6.20
C ASP A 184 -20.91 -2.96 6.35
N PRO A 185 -21.79 -3.93 6.73
CA PRO A 185 -21.36 -5.30 6.91
C PRO A 185 -20.94 -5.98 5.62
N ARG A 186 -21.44 -5.53 4.45
CA ARG A 186 -21.01 -6.04 3.15
C ARG A 186 -19.63 -5.54 2.78
N ALA A 187 -19.30 -4.27 3.12
CA ALA A 187 -17.95 -3.74 2.94
C ALA A 187 -16.94 -4.46 3.84
N SER A 188 -17.31 -4.73 5.09
CA SER A 188 -16.50 -5.54 6.01
C SER A 188 -16.22 -6.95 5.46
N GLU A 189 -17.23 -7.59 4.86
CA GLU A 189 -17.09 -8.91 4.23
C GLU A 189 -16.19 -8.87 2.98
N VAL A 190 -16.26 -7.81 2.18
CA VAL A 190 -15.36 -7.60 1.03
C VAL A 190 -13.91 -7.58 1.48
N VAL A 191 -13.56 -6.80 2.50
CA VAL A 191 -12.20 -6.75 3.02
C VAL A 191 -11.79 -8.12 3.58
N ALA A 192 -12.63 -8.75 4.41
CA ALA A 192 -12.34 -10.06 4.98
C ALA A 192 -12.01 -11.13 3.92
N ARG A 193 -12.72 -11.12 2.78
CA ARG A 193 -12.46 -12.03 1.65
C ARG A 193 -11.24 -11.62 0.82
N ALA A 194 -10.91 -10.33 0.77
CA ALA A 194 -9.79 -9.82 0.00
C ALA A 194 -8.42 -10.12 0.66
N LEU A 195 -8.33 -10.04 1.99
CA LEU A 195 -7.05 -10.20 2.71
C LEU A 195 -6.30 -11.50 2.29
N PRO A 196 -6.91 -12.70 2.29
CA PRO A 196 -6.24 -13.91 1.85
C PRO A 196 -6.01 -13.99 0.33
N GLY A 197 -6.59 -13.09 -0.44
CA GLY A 197 -6.40 -13.02 -1.90
C GLY A 197 -5.12 -12.32 -2.35
N VAL A 198 -4.37 -11.68 -1.44
CA VAL A 198 -3.23 -10.82 -1.80
C VAL A 198 -2.16 -11.53 -2.61
N PHE A 199 -1.74 -12.71 -2.20
CA PHE A 199 -0.67 -13.46 -2.87
C PHE A 199 -1.12 -14.02 -4.21
N ARG A 200 -2.30 -14.61 -4.30
CA ARG A 200 -2.88 -15.10 -5.55
C ARG A 200 -2.97 -13.98 -6.61
N ASN A 201 -3.45 -12.81 -6.22
CA ASN A 201 -3.56 -11.66 -7.12
C ASN A 201 -2.20 -11.05 -7.45
N ALA A 202 -1.24 -11.09 -6.53
CA ALA A 202 0.14 -10.69 -6.80
C ALA A 202 0.81 -11.58 -7.87
N ASP A 203 0.58 -12.89 -7.79
CA ASP A 203 1.13 -13.86 -8.76
C ASP A 203 0.47 -13.72 -10.14
N ALA A 204 -0.81 -13.42 -10.19
CA ALA A 204 -1.56 -13.19 -11.43
C ALA A 204 -1.10 -11.93 -12.20
N ALA A 205 -0.32 -11.04 -11.57
CA ALA A 205 0.11 -9.79 -12.19
C ALA A 205 1.09 -9.96 -13.38
N GLY A 206 1.67 -11.14 -13.57
CA GLY A 206 2.67 -11.40 -14.63
C GLY A 206 3.91 -10.49 -14.49
N GLU A 207 4.40 -9.95 -15.62
CA GLU A 207 5.46 -8.95 -15.62
C GLU A 207 4.95 -7.68 -14.91
N LEU A 208 5.72 -7.14 -13.96
CA LEU A 208 5.37 -5.93 -13.21
C LEU A 208 6.39 -4.83 -13.47
N VAL A 209 5.89 -3.64 -13.78
CA VAL A 209 6.69 -2.41 -13.92
C VAL A 209 6.51 -1.57 -12.65
N PRO A 210 7.47 -1.56 -11.71
CA PRO A 210 7.37 -0.79 -10.47
C PRO A 210 7.64 0.71 -10.72
N LEU A 211 6.80 1.55 -10.12
CA LEU A 211 6.79 3.00 -10.32
C LEU A 211 7.02 3.76 -9.01
N LEU A 212 7.77 4.87 -9.10
CA LEU A 212 7.69 5.97 -8.15
C LEU A 212 6.82 7.09 -8.77
N CYS A 213 5.73 7.45 -8.09
CA CYS A 213 4.76 8.42 -8.59
C CYS A 213 4.89 9.76 -7.85
N LEU A 214 5.03 10.86 -8.58
CA LEU A 214 5.25 12.21 -8.03
C LEU A 214 4.17 13.18 -8.49
N GLY A 215 3.65 13.98 -7.55
CA GLY A 215 2.60 14.96 -7.83
C GLY A 215 1.19 14.35 -7.78
N GLY A 216 0.23 15.09 -8.31
CA GLY A 216 -1.18 14.72 -8.22
C GLY A 216 -1.79 15.09 -6.86
N LEU A 217 -2.94 14.48 -6.59
CA LEU A 217 -3.72 14.63 -5.36
C LEU A 217 -3.48 13.43 -4.43
N HIS A 218 -4.05 13.49 -3.22
CA HIS A 218 -4.06 12.37 -2.29
C HIS A 218 -4.73 11.13 -2.92
N PHE A 219 -5.91 11.31 -3.51
CA PHE A 219 -6.58 10.33 -4.36
C PHE A 219 -6.43 10.75 -5.82
N GLU A 220 -5.36 10.30 -6.47
CA GLU A 220 -5.06 10.69 -7.85
C GLU A 220 -5.63 9.68 -8.85
N PRO A 221 -6.65 10.07 -9.66
CA PRO A 221 -7.33 9.15 -10.58
C PRO A 221 -6.39 8.49 -11.59
N SER A 222 -5.37 9.21 -12.07
CA SER A 222 -4.43 8.68 -13.06
C SER A 222 -3.54 7.58 -12.49
N PHE A 223 -3.17 7.67 -11.22
CA PHE A 223 -2.39 6.62 -10.54
C PHE A 223 -3.27 5.43 -10.14
N ARG A 224 -4.53 5.70 -9.74
CA ARG A 224 -5.53 4.63 -9.56
C ARG A 224 -5.73 3.83 -10.85
N GLU A 225 -5.95 4.50 -11.98
CA GLU A 225 -6.11 3.86 -13.28
C GLU A 225 -4.85 3.06 -13.68
N ALA A 226 -3.65 3.57 -13.36
CA ALA A 226 -2.42 2.84 -13.57
C ALA A 226 -2.37 1.55 -12.72
N ALA A 227 -2.67 1.64 -11.43
CA ALA A 227 -2.59 0.53 -10.49
C ALA A 227 -3.63 -0.57 -10.76
N LEU A 228 -4.87 -0.19 -11.10
CA LEU A 228 -6.01 -1.11 -11.28
C LEU A 228 -6.35 -1.38 -12.75
N GLY A 229 -5.75 -0.67 -13.70
CA GLY A 229 -6.06 -0.82 -15.11
C GLY A 229 -5.84 -2.26 -15.61
N SER A 230 -6.83 -2.78 -16.32
CA SER A 230 -6.84 -4.07 -16.98
C SER A 230 -6.51 -3.95 -18.48
N GLY A 231 -6.27 -5.08 -19.15
CA GLY A 231 -6.06 -5.12 -20.61
C GLY A 231 -4.66 -4.72 -21.06
N ARG A 232 -3.71 -4.57 -20.14
CA ARG A 232 -2.30 -4.34 -20.46
C ARG A 232 -1.54 -5.66 -20.51
N PRO A 233 -0.51 -5.77 -21.38
CA PRO A 233 0.34 -6.98 -21.43
C PRO A 233 1.27 -7.10 -20.20
N TYR A 234 1.24 -6.12 -19.29
CA TYR A 234 2.02 -6.07 -18.05
C TYR A 234 1.25 -5.35 -16.94
N GLY A 235 1.60 -5.61 -15.69
CA GLY A 235 1.09 -4.88 -14.54
C GLY A 235 1.89 -3.60 -14.27
N LEU A 236 1.23 -2.53 -13.85
CA LEU A 236 1.89 -1.39 -13.22
C LEU A 236 1.77 -1.55 -11.70
N GLY A 237 2.90 -1.48 -10.99
CA GLY A 237 2.95 -1.52 -9.54
C GLY A 237 3.37 -0.15 -9.00
N THR A 238 2.45 0.58 -8.39
CA THR A 238 2.82 1.80 -7.65
C THR A 238 3.64 1.40 -6.43
N GLY A 239 4.82 1.98 -6.29
CA GLY A 239 5.59 1.91 -5.05
C GLY A 239 5.08 2.98 -4.09
N HIS A 240 5.77 4.13 -4.05
CA HIS A 240 5.24 5.31 -3.37
C HIS A 240 4.52 6.25 -4.34
N ILE A 241 3.45 6.89 -3.84
CA ILE A 241 2.75 8.01 -4.47
C ILE A 241 2.95 9.22 -3.56
N LEU A 242 3.72 10.21 -4.03
CA LEU A 242 4.09 11.41 -3.28
C LEU A 242 3.34 12.62 -3.87
N PRO A 243 2.22 13.05 -3.27
CA PRO A 243 1.39 14.12 -3.82
C PRO A 243 2.09 15.48 -3.74
N ASN A 244 1.70 16.38 -4.62
CA ASN A 244 2.33 17.69 -4.75
C ASN A 244 2.36 18.48 -3.44
N GLN A 245 1.28 18.44 -2.65
CA GLN A 245 1.19 19.15 -1.38
C GLN A 245 2.23 18.70 -0.34
N TRP A 246 2.58 17.41 -0.31
CA TRP A 246 3.56 16.89 0.66
C TRP A 246 5.00 17.10 0.20
N LEU A 247 5.25 17.06 -1.12
CA LEU A 247 6.56 17.42 -1.67
C LEU A 247 6.88 18.90 -1.42
N VAL A 248 5.87 19.77 -1.53
CA VAL A 248 6.01 21.21 -1.20
C VAL A 248 6.15 21.40 0.31
N GLY A 249 5.29 20.76 1.12
CA GLY A 249 5.32 20.87 2.58
C GLY A 249 6.59 20.30 3.22
N GLY A 250 7.26 19.36 2.57
CA GLY A 250 8.55 18.80 2.97
C GLY A 250 9.75 19.54 2.38
N GLU A 251 9.54 20.72 1.77
CA GLU A 251 10.59 21.61 1.26
C GLU A 251 11.60 20.92 0.31
N TYR A 252 11.12 19.94 -0.49
CA TYR A 252 11.96 19.19 -1.42
C TYR A 252 12.70 20.08 -2.44
N GLU A 253 12.19 21.29 -2.70
CA GLU A 253 12.81 22.24 -3.61
C GLU A 253 14.02 22.96 -2.98
N GLU A 254 14.05 23.09 -1.65
CA GLU A 254 15.00 23.95 -0.94
C GLU A 254 16.07 23.18 -0.16
N GLY A 255 15.87 21.88 0.05
CA GLY A 255 16.73 21.02 0.86
C GLY A 255 17.32 19.84 0.11
N ASP A 256 17.46 18.73 0.83
CA ASP A 256 17.98 17.46 0.29
C ASP A 256 16.91 16.68 -0.48
N GLY A 257 16.01 17.34 -1.22
CA GLY A 257 14.89 16.71 -1.90
C GLY A 257 15.28 15.55 -2.83
N LEU A 258 16.46 15.64 -3.48
CA LEU A 258 16.95 14.52 -4.27
C LEU A 258 17.32 13.31 -3.39
N ALA A 259 17.90 13.53 -2.22
CA ALA A 259 18.19 12.46 -1.27
C ALA A 259 16.90 11.84 -0.72
N MET A 260 15.88 12.65 -0.42
CA MET A 260 14.55 12.16 -0.01
C MET A 260 13.88 11.32 -1.10
N LEU A 261 13.89 11.78 -2.36
CA LEU A 261 13.36 10.99 -3.49
C LEU A 261 14.16 9.68 -3.71
N ARG A 262 15.47 9.72 -3.49
CA ARG A 262 16.32 8.52 -3.54
C ARG A 262 15.94 7.54 -2.43
N ALA A 263 15.69 8.00 -1.20
CA ALA A 263 15.22 7.18 -0.10
C ALA A 263 13.87 6.50 -0.43
N ALA A 264 12.94 7.24 -1.03
CA ALA A 264 11.68 6.68 -1.51
C ALA A 264 11.90 5.58 -2.55
N ALA A 265 12.79 5.79 -3.52
CA ALA A 265 13.09 4.77 -4.54
C ALA A 265 13.81 3.55 -3.95
N GLN A 266 14.69 3.73 -2.97
CA GLN A 266 15.44 2.67 -2.30
C GLN A 266 14.58 1.80 -1.38
N SER A 267 13.51 2.34 -0.79
CA SER A 267 12.57 1.58 0.04
C SER A 267 11.69 0.62 -0.78
N ILE A 268 11.67 0.77 -2.12
CA ILE A 268 10.89 -0.08 -3.02
C ILE A 268 11.68 -1.34 -3.37
N GLN A 269 11.18 -2.50 -2.94
CA GLN A 269 11.81 -3.79 -3.20
C GLN A 269 11.95 -4.08 -4.70
N GLY A 270 13.16 -4.48 -5.13
CA GLY A 270 13.50 -4.65 -6.54
C GLY A 270 13.76 -3.32 -7.27
N GLY A 271 13.59 -2.18 -6.58
CA GLY A 271 13.75 -0.83 -7.12
C GLY A 271 12.63 -0.44 -8.09
N ILE A 272 12.80 0.68 -8.78
CA ILE A 272 11.82 1.24 -9.71
C ILE A 272 12.25 1.03 -11.17
N ALA A 273 11.28 0.92 -12.07
CA ALA A 273 11.50 0.85 -13.52
C ALA A 273 11.23 2.20 -14.19
N ALA A 274 10.46 3.08 -13.57
CA ALA A 274 10.22 4.43 -14.03
C ALA A 274 9.80 5.36 -12.88
N ILE A 275 10.06 6.65 -13.07
CA ILE A 275 9.45 7.73 -12.29
C ILE A 275 8.32 8.32 -13.13
N VAL A 276 7.15 8.44 -12.54
CA VAL A 276 5.98 9.03 -13.22
C VAL A 276 5.55 10.28 -12.49
N PHE A 277 5.49 11.42 -13.17
CA PHE A 277 5.06 12.67 -12.55
C PHE A 277 3.77 13.22 -13.16
N HIS A 278 2.92 13.75 -12.29
CA HIS A 278 1.70 14.42 -12.67
C HIS A 278 1.97 15.83 -13.22
N ASP A 279 1.11 16.35 -14.10
CA ASP A 279 1.32 17.65 -14.74
C ASP A 279 1.27 18.84 -13.76
N ASN A 280 0.55 18.72 -12.64
CA ASN A 280 0.50 19.75 -11.60
C ASN A 280 1.77 19.83 -10.72
N LEU A 281 2.71 18.89 -10.88
CA LEU A 281 3.98 18.94 -10.15
C LEU A 281 4.76 20.20 -10.59
N LYS A 282 5.32 20.97 -9.64
CA LYS A 282 6.11 22.16 -9.91
C LYS A 282 7.38 21.84 -10.72
N GLY A 283 7.87 22.84 -11.48
CA GLY A 283 9.06 22.71 -12.33
C GLY A 283 10.30 22.18 -11.61
N PRO A 284 10.71 22.76 -10.48
CA PRO A 284 11.86 22.27 -9.71
C PRO A 284 11.71 20.82 -9.25
N LEU A 285 10.53 20.41 -8.76
CA LEU A 285 10.26 19.03 -8.37
C LEU A 285 10.32 18.06 -9.55
N LYS A 286 9.87 18.48 -10.75
CA LYS A 286 10.06 17.70 -11.99
C LYS A 286 11.53 17.55 -12.35
N ALA A 287 12.36 18.59 -12.09
CA ALA A 287 13.80 18.54 -12.32
C ALA A 287 14.47 17.53 -11.37
N LEU A 288 14.08 17.51 -10.08
CA LEU A 288 14.55 16.50 -9.13
C LEU A 288 14.18 15.07 -9.54
N GLY A 289 12.93 14.86 -9.99
CA GLY A 289 12.50 13.56 -10.49
C GLY A 289 13.30 13.10 -11.73
N ARG A 290 13.67 14.02 -12.64
CA ARG A 290 14.53 13.70 -13.79
C ARG A 290 15.97 13.40 -13.33
N ALA A 291 16.53 14.19 -12.42
CA ALA A 291 17.87 13.96 -11.88
C ALA A 291 17.97 12.57 -11.22
N LEU A 292 16.96 12.19 -10.43
CA LEU A 292 16.89 10.85 -9.88
C LEU A 292 16.77 9.78 -10.97
N GLY A 293 15.97 10.03 -12.01
CA GLY A 293 15.84 9.11 -13.15
C GLY A 293 17.18 8.89 -13.88
N GLU A 294 17.94 9.95 -14.08
CA GLU A 294 19.30 9.89 -14.67
C GLU A 294 20.27 9.10 -13.78
N GLU A 295 20.26 9.38 -12.47
CA GLU A 295 21.08 8.67 -11.48
C GLU A 295 20.78 7.17 -11.45
N LEU A 296 19.50 6.79 -11.45
CA LEU A 296 19.07 5.39 -11.39
C LEU A 296 19.05 4.68 -12.76
N GLY A 297 19.24 5.42 -13.84
CA GLY A 297 19.17 4.89 -15.22
C GLY A 297 17.75 4.48 -15.63
N VAL A 298 16.72 5.12 -15.08
CA VAL A 298 15.29 4.88 -15.40
C VAL A 298 14.66 6.13 -16.01
N PRO A 299 13.62 6.00 -16.87
CA PRO A 299 12.95 7.15 -17.44
C PRO A 299 12.09 7.89 -16.41
N ALA A 300 12.05 9.22 -16.52
CA ALA A 300 11.13 10.09 -15.80
C ALA A 300 10.07 10.61 -16.77
N LEU A 301 8.86 10.09 -16.66
CA LEU A 301 7.78 10.23 -17.64
C LEU A 301 6.57 10.99 -17.08
N LYS A 302 5.84 11.69 -17.97
CA LYS A 302 4.56 12.28 -17.58
C LYS A 302 3.50 11.19 -17.40
N HIS A 303 2.60 11.36 -16.42
CA HIS A 303 1.50 10.43 -16.14
C HIS A 303 0.62 10.13 -17.36
N GLN A 304 0.48 11.07 -18.29
CA GLN A 304 -0.26 10.88 -19.55
C GLN A 304 0.28 9.73 -20.41
N ARG A 305 1.57 9.38 -20.28
CA ARG A 305 2.18 8.21 -20.96
C ARG A 305 1.57 6.89 -20.52
N LEU A 306 1.03 6.83 -19.31
CA LEU A 306 0.34 5.64 -18.79
C LEU A 306 -0.91 5.27 -19.59
N ARG A 307 -1.50 6.21 -20.34
CA ARG A 307 -2.66 5.99 -21.23
C ARG A 307 -2.29 5.21 -22.50
N ASN A 308 -1.01 5.21 -22.88
CA ASN A 308 -0.51 4.42 -24.00
C ASN A 308 0.48 3.37 -23.46
N PRO A 309 -0.01 2.18 -23.08
CA PRO A 309 0.79 1.17 -22.40
C PRO A 309 1.96 0.63 -23.26
N GLU A 310 1.80 0.54 -24.57
CA GLU A 310 2.88 0.02 -25.45
C GLU A 310 4.04 1.02 -25.57
N ASP A 311 3.74 2.30 -25.76
CA ASP A 311 4.76 3.35 -25.80
C ASP A 311 5.46 3.50 -24.47
N PHE A 312 4.69 3.48 -23.36
CA PHE A 312 5.24 3.52 -22.01
C PHE A 312 6.24 2.37 -21.80
N LEU A 313 5.83 1.14 -22.08
CA LEU A 313 6.70 -0.03 -21.91
C LEU A 313 7.94 0.03 -22.80
N ARG A 314 7.81 0.54 -24.03
CA ARG A 314 8.94 0.74 -24.94
C ARG A 314 9.98 1.71 -24.35
N GLU A 315 9.53 2.85 -23.79
CA GLU A 315 10.40 3.82 -23.12
C GLU A 315 11.09 3.21 -21.89
N VAL A 316 10.34 2.46 -21.06
CA VAL A 316 10.91 1.75 -19.92
C VAL A 316 11.97 0.73 -20.35
N ARG A 317 11.68 -0.13 -21.32
CA ARG A 317 12.60 -1.17 -21.82
C ARG A 317 13.83 -0.60 -22.53
N ALA A 318 13.73 0.62 -23.07
CA ALA A 318 14.88 1.31 -23.66
C ALA A 318 15.87 1.85 -22.61
N SER A 319 15.48 1.92 -21.34
CA SER A 319 16.31 2.45 -20.24
C SER A 319 17.52 1.57 -19.94
N ARG A 320 18.57 2.17 -19.34
CA ARG A 320 19.82 1.48 -18.99
C ARG A 320 19.57 0.34 -17.99
N ARG A 321 18.72 0.58 -16.99
CA ARG A 321 18.44 -0.40 -15.93
C ARG A 321 17.74 -1.65 -16.45
N PHE A 322 16.78 -1.49 -17.36
CA PHE A 322 16.07 -2.63 -17.92
C PHE A 322 16.97 -3.53 -18.78
N LYS A 323 18.00 -2.93 -19.43
CA LYS A 323 19.00 -3.68 -20.19
C LYS A 323 20.00 -4.46 -19.34
N SER A 324 20.16 -4.08 -18.06
CA SER A 324 21.07 -4.77 -17.13
C SER A 324 20.39 -5.89 -16.32
N LEU A 325 19.06 -5.99 -16.37
CA LEU A 325 18.27 -7.02 -15.67
C LEU A 325 17.91 -8.23 -16.56
N ASN A 326 18.18 -8.12 -17.85
CA ASN A 326 18.02 -9.16 -18.88
C ASN A 326 19.38 -9.43 -19.57
#